data_f34f29ef456b4e99b0be5122c795116d
#
_entry.id   f34f29ef456b4e99b0be5122c795116d
#
_cell.length_a   1.000
_cell.length_b   1.000
_cell.length_c   1.000
_cell.angle_alpha   90.00
_cell.angle_beta   90.00
_cell.angle_gamma   90.00
#
_symmetry.space_group_name_H-M   'P 1'
#
loop_
_entity.id
_entity.type
_entity.pdbx_description
1 polymer ?
#
loop_
_entity_poly.entity_id
_entity_poly.type
_entity_poly.pdbx_seq_one_letter_code
_entity_poly.pdbx_strand_id
1 'polypeptide(L)'
;MAKRTSNMTDRERIEALLRHEKPDRVPLYPFDAAGFSMVYTGASIADAYNKPEVSLAAQRKTARDFSWLCIPVMGYAAFGSWEFGGEIKWPTSEFDQAPTVTRRAIETAEDVWKLKIPDVKNAGITPIVIDFYKRSSQESFDNEPWSVFNQVEGAFNVAANIVGAEVLSRWLIKKPEVAHRLLELASDFLIDRAQYMKEVFGVDNCFSGGGEPSASNQVISPKHFRDFAFPYLKKEYENVLAMGYKHILIHICGEQNRNLPYWAQVPFGDPGFISIGHEVELETAAKYFPKDIIVGNIEPTIIQTKTPDEVYEESRKVIEKGKKLPCGYIFSPGCSLPPMAPTENVMAMTQAVNDFGWY
;
A
#
# COMPACT_ATOMS: atom_id res chain seq x y z
N MET A 1 26.72 -1.09 -24.65
CA MET A 1 25.50 -1.66 -25.24
C MET A 1 24.69 -0.54 -25.86
N ALA A 2 24.06 -0.76 -27.03
CA ALA A 2 23.16 0.25 -27.60
C ALA A 2 21.99 0.47 -26.62
N LYS A 3 21.66 1.75 -26.31
CA LYS A 3 20.48 2.07 -25.50
C LYS A 3 19.24 1.48 -26.19
N ARG A 4 18.59 0.50 -25.57
CA ARG A 4 17.26 0.06 -26.03
C ARG A 4 16.30 1.21 -25.84
N THR A 5 15.59 1.59 -26.87
CA THR A 5 14.52 2.61 -26.81
C THR A 5 13.23 1.89 -26.49
N SER A 6 12.57 2.32 -25.43
CA SER A 6 11.24 1.85 -25.06
C SER A 6 10.20 2.33 -26.08
N ASN A 7 9.29 1.43 -26.47
CA ASN A 7 8.14 1.75 -27.31
C ASN A 7 6.84 1.82 -26.47
N MET A 8 6.90 1.51 -25.17
CA MET A 8 5.75 1.51 -24.27
C MET A 8 5.92 2.54 -23.16
N THR A 9 4.85 3.23 -22.80
CA THR A 9 4.72 3.99 -21.55
C THR A 9 4.53 3.05 -20.35
N ASP A 10 4.70 3.53 -19.12
CA ASP A 10 4.43 2.69 -17.94
C ASP A 10 2.94 2.33 -17.83
N ARG A 11 2.04 3.20 -18.28
CA ARG A 11 0.61 2.87 -18.42
C ARG A 11 0.40 1.66 -19.33
N GLU A 12 0.97 1.67 -20.54
CA GLU A 12 0.84 0.56 -21.50
C GLU A 12 1.46 -0.75 -20.95
N ARG A 13 2.53 -0.64 -20.14
CA ARG A 13 3.10 -1.81 -19.44
C ARG A 13 2.13 -2.39 -18.43
N ILE A 14 1.49 -1.54 -17.64
CA ILE A 14 0.45 -1.99 -16.68
C ILE A 14 -0.73 -2.60 -17.44
N GLU A 15 -1.21 -1.97 -18.51
CA GLU A 15 -2.29 -2.52 -19.34
C GLU A 15 -1.93 -3.89 -19.94
N ALA A 16 -0.68 -4.10 -20.36
CA ALA A 16 -0.21 -5.41 -20.80
C ALA A 16 -0.26 -6.45 -19.66
N LEU A 17 0.23 -6.09 -18.48
CA LEU A 17 0.17 -6.97 -17.30
C LEU A 17 -1.27 -7.33 -16.91
N LEU A 18 -2.20 -6.38 -16.99
CA LEU A 18 -3.63 -6.60 -16.74
C LEU A 18 -4.27 -7.57 -17.74
N ARG A 19 -3.72 -7.68 -18.95
CA ARG A 19 -4.13 -8.68 -19.95
C ARG A 19 -3.32 -9.98 -19.88
N HIS A 20 -2.53 -10.19 -18.81
CA HIS A 20 -1.59 -11.31 -18.66
C HIS A 20 -0.55 -11.38 -19.80
N GLU A 21 -0.25 -10.24 -20.41
CA GLU A 21 0.77 -10.10 -21.45
C GLU A 21 2.08 -9.60 -20.84
N LYS A 22 3.19 -9.99 -21.48
CA LYS A 22 4.52 -9.53 -21.07
C LYS A 22 4.81 -8.16 -21.69
N PRO A 23 5.09 -7.10 -20.89
CA PRO A 23 5.48 -5.80 -21.42
C PRO A 23 6.90 -5.86 -22.02
N ASP A 24 7.34 -4.78 -22.67
CA ASP A 24 8.70 -4.66 -23.19
C ASP A 24 9.78 -4.66 -22.08
N ARG A 25 9.41 -4.10 -20.92
CA ARG A 25 10.27 -3.94 -19.75
C ARG A 25 9.46 -4.05 -18.45
N VAL A 26 10.10 -4.50 -17.38
CA VAL A 26 9.56 -4.47 -16.02
C VAL A 26 9.20 -3.03 -15.64
N PRO A 27 7.95 -2.75 -15.22
CA PRO A 27 7.61 -1.44 -14.65
C PRO A 27 8.31 -1.22 -13.31
N LEU A 28 8.58 0.03 -12.96
CA LEU A 28 9.07 0.44 -11.64
C LEU A 28 7.95 1.16 -10.88
N TYR A 29 7.51 0.57 -9.78
CA TYR A 29 6.63 1.21 -8.80
C TYR A 29 7.42 1.55 -7.55
N PRO A 30 7.60 2.83 -7.21
CA PRO A 30 8.48 3.24 -6.11
C PRO A 30 7.94 2.90 -4.73
N PHE A 31 6.66 2.59 -4.61
CA PHE A 31 5.95 2.49 -3.33
C PHE A 31 6.28 3.69 -2.41
N ASP A 32 6.28 4.87 -2.98
CA ASP A 32 6.44 6.11 -2.23
C ASP A 32 5.09 6.50 -1.61
N ALA A 33 4.99 6.34 -0.31
CA ALA A 33 3.84 6.84 0.47
C ALA A 33 3.92 8.37 0.66
N ALA A 34 4.38 9.08 -0.34
CA ALA A 34 4.66 10.51 -0.45
C ALA A 34 5.85 11.03 0.39
N GLY A 35 6.40 10.26 1.30
CA GLY A 35 7.49 10.73 2.18
C GLY A 35 8.74 11.15 1.44
N PHE A 36 9.27 10.30 0.57
CA PHE A 36 10.43 10.62 -0.26
C PHE A 36 10.15 11.77 -1.24
N SER A 37 8.98 11.77 -1.87
CA SER A 37 8.57 12.86 -2.77
C SER A 37 8.54 14.22 -2.08
N MET A 38 8.10 14.29 -0.84
CA MET A 38 8.09 15.55 -0.07
C MET A 38 9.51 16.02 0.20
N VAL A 39 10.39 15.16 0.72
CA VAL A 39 11.80 15.49 1.00
C VAL A 39 12.52 15.91 -0.29
N TYR A 40 12.39 15.13 -1.36
CA TYR A 40 12.99 15.42 -2.67
C TYR A 40 12.58 16.77 -3.26
N THR A 41 11.34 17.16 -3.07
CA THR A 41 10.83 18.46 -3.57
C THR A 41 11.00 19.61 -2.60
N GLY A 42 11.57 19.37 -1.41
CA GLY A 42 11.80 20.39 -0.39
C GLY A 42 10.53 20.79 0.39
N ALA A 43 9.50 19.96 0.36
CA ALA A 43 8.27 20.16 1.11
C ALA A 43 8.32 19.44 2.47
N SER A 44 7.45 19.85 3.40
CA SER A 44 7.33 19.18 4.71
C SER A 44 6.63 17.83 4.57
N ILE A 45 7.09 16.79 5.29
CA ILE A 45 6.39 15.49 5.32
C ILE A 45 4.95 15.64 5.86
N ALA A 46 4.69 16.58 6.77
CA ALA A 46 3.33 16.88 7.23
C ALA A 46 2.41 17.26 6.07
N ASP A 47 2.92 18.01 5.08
CA ASP A 47 2.15 18.48 3.93
C ASP A 47 1.69 17.32 3.02
N ALA A 48 2.36 16.16 3.09
CA ALA A 48 1.89 14.94 2.41
C ALA A 48 0.49 14.52 2.86
N TYR A 49 0.12 14.82 4.10
CA TYR A 49 -1.10 14.33 4.73
C TYR A 49 -2.19 15.39 4.91
N ASN A 50 -1.83 16.68 4.85
CA ASN A 50 -2.77 17.76 5.16
C ASN A 50 -2.87 18.84 4.08
N LYS A 51 -2.03 18.78 3.02
CA LYS A 51 -2.07 19.73 1.88
C LYS A 51 -2.18 18.98 0.54
N PRO A 52 -3.39 18.65 0.11
CA PRO A 52 -3.64 17.86 -1.10
C PRO A 52 -2.89 18.34 -2.35
N GLU A 53 -2.87 19.66 -2.60
CA GLU A 53 -2.22 20.25 -3.76
C GLU A 53 -0.69 20.11 -3.72
N VAL A 54 -0.08 20.26 -2.54
CA VAL A 54 1.36 20.13 -2.36
C VAL A 54 1.78 18.68 -2.51
N SER A 55 1.04 17.78 -1.87
CA SER A 55 1.28 16.32 -1.94
C SER A 55 1.20 15.81 -3.37
N LEU A 56 0.14 16.14 -4.11
CA LEU A 56 -0.05 15.71 -5.49
C LEU A 56 1.05 16.25 -6.42
N ALA A 57 1.39 17.53 -6.28
CA ALA A 57 2.44 18.15 -7.08
C ALA A 57 3.81 17.50 -6.83
N ALA A 58 4.14 17.20 -5.56
CA ALA A 58 5.38 16.53 -5.19
C ALA A 58 5.45 15.12 -5.77
N GLN A 59 4.41 14.29 -5.60
CA GLN A 59 4.36 12.92 -6.12
C GLN A 59 4.51 12.88 -7.64
N ARG A 60 3.76 13.73 -8.37
CA ARG A 60 3.84 13.82 -9.83
C ARG A 60 5.18 14.34 -10.34
N LYS A 61 5.77 15.34 -9.66
CA LYS A 61 7.10 15.83 -10.00
C LYS A 61 8.14 14.74 -9.84
N THR A 62 8.16 14.05 -8.72
CA THR A 62 9.11 12.98 -8.44
C THR A 62 8.94 11.84 -9.44
N ALA A 63 7.72 11.40 -9.72
CA ALA A 63 7.45 10.36 -10.72
C ALA A 63 7.97 10.75 -12.11
N ARG A 64 7.88 12.01 -12.50
CA ARG A 64 8.41 12.53 -13.76
C ARG A 64 9.93 12.53 -13.78
N ASP A 65 10.55 13.06 -12.71
CA ASP A 65 12.00 13.22 -12.63
C ASP A 65 12.73 11.86 -12.59
N PHE A 66 12.11 10.84 -11.99
CA PHE A 66 12.65 9.48 -11.91
C PHE A 66 12.10 8.52 -12.97
N SER A 67 11.17 8.96 -13.82
CA SER A 67 10.50 8.12 -14.81
C SER A 67 9.81 6.90 -14.19
N TRP A 68 9.02 7.12 -13.14
CA TRP A 68 8.29 6.09 -12.41
C TRP A 68 6.82 5.98 -12.81
N LEU A 69 6.26 4.81 -12.56
CA LEU A 69 4.82 4.64 -12.48
C LEU A 69 4.28 5.50 -11.34
N CYS A 70 3.34 6.38 -11.63
CA CYS A 70 2.68 7.23 -10.65
C CYS A 70 1.31 6.64 -10.28
N ILE A 71 1.13 6.33 -9.01
CA ILE A 71 -0.17 6.04 -8.41
C ILE A 71 -0.28 7.03 -7.25
N PRO A 72 -1.01 8.16 -7.41
CA PRO A 72 -1.10 9.16 -6.37
C PRO A 72 -1.74 8.60 -5.11
N VAL A 73 -1.12 8.81 -3.96
CA VAL A 73 -1.57 8.27 -2.68
C VAL A 73 -1.79 9.39 -1.67
N MET A 74 -2.95 9.37 -1.02
CA MET A 74 -3.27 10.19 0.15
C MET A 74 -3.86 9.29 1.22
N GLY A 75 -3.08 9.04 2.26
CA GLY A 75 -3.45 8.19 3.37
C GLY A 75 -2.29 7.99 4.34
N TYR A 76 -2.48 7.28 5.44
CA TYR A 76 -1.44 7.06 6.44
C TYR A 76 -1.62 5.74 7.18
N ALA A 77 -0.50 5.18 7.70
CA ALA A 77 -0.48 3.87 8.34
C ALA A 77 -1.27 3.80 9.67
N ALA A 78 -1.38 4.92 10.40
CA ALA A 78 -2.14 5.01 11.65
C ALA A 78 -3.65 5.23 11.45
N PHE A 79 -4.16 4.96 10.23
CA PHE A 79 -5.57 5.05 9.88
C PHE A 79 -6.46 4.21 10.81
N GLY A 80 -7.60 4.80 11.21
CA GLY A 80 -8.57 4.19 12.11
C GLY A 80 -8.70 4.92 13.45
N SER A 81 -7.60 5.34 14.09
CA SER A 81 -7.70 5.98 15.41
C SER A 81 -8.44 7.32 15.33
N TRP A 82 -8.03 8.21 14.45
CA TRP A 82 -8.66 9.52 14.28
C TRP A 82 -10.09 9.40 13.72
N GLU A 83 -10.28 8.49 12.78
CA GLU A 83 -11.59 8.20 12.18
C GLU A 83 -12.63 7.81 13.23
N PHE A 84 -12.24 7.04 14.25
CA PHE A 84 -13.10 6.60 15.33
C PHE A 84 -13.11 7.53 16.57
N GLY A 85 -12.55 8.75 16.46
CA GLY A 85 -12.62 9.78 17.51
C GLY A 85 -11.38 9.85 18.41
N GLY A 86 -10.29 9.20 18.06
CA GLY A 86 -8.97 9.40 18.65
C GLY A 86 -8.31 10.69 18.18
N GLU A 87 -7.03 10.87 18.50
CA GLU A 87 -6.23 12.01 18.09
C GLU A 87 -4.92 11.55 17.47
N ILE A 88 -4.48 12.28 16.46
CA ILE A 88 -3.19 12.09 15.81
C ILE A 88 -2.36 13.37 15.86
N LYS A 89 -1.05 13.22 15.77
CA LYS A 89 -0.09 14.30 15.58
C LYS A 89 0.54 14.14 14.21
N TRP A 90 0.54 15.23 13.44
CA TRP A 90 1.26 15.27 12.15
C TRP A 90 2.76 15.22 12.36
N PRO A 91 3.53 14.70 11.37
CA PRO A 91 4.98 14.75 11.40
C PRO A 91 5.51 16.16 11.66
N THR A 92 6.58 16.27 12.46
CA THR A 92 7.20 17.55 12.80
C THR A 92 8.61 17.71 12.24
N SER A 93 9.15 16.66 11.66
CA SER A 93 10.48 16.62 11.05
C SER A 93 10.53 15.64 9.89
N GLU A 94 11.60 15.69 9.10
CA GLU A 94 11.90 14.74 8.01
C GLU A 94 12.17 13.30 8.51
N PHE A 95 12.37 13.14 9.80
CA PHE A 95 12.56 11.82 10.43
C PHE A 95 11.23 11.21 10.91
N ASP A 96 10.17 12.00 10.98
CA ASP A 96 8.82 11.54 11.33
C ASP A 96 8.11 11.08 10.05
N GLN A 97 8.17 9.80 9.75
CA GLN A 97 7.69 9.26 8.47
C GLN A 97 6.18 9.35 8.28
N ALA A 98 5.39 9.28 9.35
CA ALA A 98 3.93 9.22 9.28
C ALA A 98 3.28 9.87 10.52
N PRO A 99 1.99 10.23 10.44
CA PRO A 99 1.21 10.65 11.61
C PRO A 99 1.23 9.59 12.72
N THR A 100 1.29 10.05 13.97
CA THR A 100 1.31 9.18 15.15
C THR A 100 0.05 9.38 15.99
N VAL A 101 -0.46 8.28 16.56
CA VAL A 101 -1.63 8.32 17.46
C VAL A 101 -1.19 8.88 18.82
N THR A 102 -1.80 9.99 19.23
CA THR A 102 -1.54 10.63 20.54
C THR A 102 -2.58 10.28 21.57
N ARG A 103 -3.83 10.03 21.16
CA ARG A 103 -4.90 9.53 22.01
C ARG A 103 -5.70 8.47 21.29
N ARG A 104 -5.87 7.32 21.90
CA ARG A 104 -6.68 6.23 21.36
C ARG A 104 -8.17 6.57 21.38
N ALA A 105 -8.91 6.04 20.40
CA ALA A 105 -10.36 6.26 20.34
C ALA A 105 -11.11 5.57 21.48
N ILE A 106 -10.62 4.42 21.94
CA ILE A 106 -11.17 3.65 23.06
C ILE A 106 -10.02 3.13 23.94
N GLU A 107 -10.30 2.96 25.23
CA GLU A 107 -9.32 2.50 26.23
C GLU A 107 -9.71 1.17 26.86
N THR A 108 -11.00 0.89 26.96
CA THR A 108 -11.52 -0.30 27.66
C THR A 108 -12.32 -1.24 26.74
N ALA A 109 -12.45 -2.49 27.14
CA ALA A 109 -13.26 -3.47 26.42
C ALA A 109 -14.75 -3.11 26.40
N GLU A 110 -15.21 -2.46 27.45
CA GLU A 110 -16.60 -2.01 27.61
C GLU A 110 -16.95 -0.89 26.60
N ASP A 111 -15.98 -0.09 26.20
CA ASP A 111 -16.17 1.00 25.22
C ASP A 111 -16.37 0.45 23.80
N VAL A 112 -15.83 -0.72 23.48
CA VAL A 112 -16.03 -1.38 22.18
C VAL A 112 -17.53 -1.63 21.92
N TRP A 113 -18.29 -1.99 22.94
CA TRP A 113 -19.73 -2.27 22.82
C TRP A 113 -20.57 -1.00 22.63
N LYS A 114 -20.03 0.16 22.96
CA LYS A 114 -20.66 1.48 22.76
C LYS A 114 -20.22 2.14 21.46
N LEU A 115 -19.11 1.67 20.89
CA LEU A 115 -18.53 2.23 19.67
C LEU A 115 -19.50 2.05 18.50
N LYS A 116 -19.68 3.10 17.72
CA LYS A 116 -20.46 3.11 16.48
C LYS A 116 -19.54 3.36 15.29
N ILE A 117 -19.96 2.88 14.14
CA ILE A 117 -19.30 3.21 12.87
C ILE A 117 -19.44 4.72 12.65
N PRO A 118 -18.34 5.44 12.44
CA PRO A 118 -18.37 6.87 12.16
C PRO A 118 -19.02 7.17 10.80
N ASP A 119 -19.53 8.38 10.63
CA ASP A 119 -19.92 8.88 9.30
C ASP A 119 -18.69 8.98 8.41
N VAL A 120 -18.56 8.08 7.46
CA VAL A 120 -17.38 7.97 6.58
C VAL A 120 -17.07 9.25 5.82
N LYS A 121 -18.08 10.10 5.54
CA LYS A 121 -17.91 11.35 4.79
C LYS A 121 -17.11 12.39 5.56
N ASN A 122 -17.22 12.37 6.88
CA ASN A 122 -16.64 13.36 7.80
C ASN A 122 -15.55 12.76 8.72
N ALA A 123 -15.32 11.44 8.67
CA ALA A 123 -14.40 10.75 9.57
C ALA A 123 -12.93 11.05 9.21
N GLY A 124 -12.17 11.52 10.20
CA GLY A 124 -10.71 11.68 10.14
C GLY A 124 -10.21 12.34 8.86
N ILE A 125 -9.33 11.64 8.14
CA ILE A 125 -8.69 12.14 6.91
C ILE A 125 -9.62 12.15 5.68
N THR A 126 -10.79 11.54 5.72
CA THR A 126 -11.64 11.35 4.52
C THR A 126 -11.93 12.64 3.74
N PRO A 127 -12.27 13.79 4.34
CA PRO A 127 -12.48 15.03 3.58
C PRO A 127 -11.23 15.48 2.80
N ILE A 128 -10.04 15.30 3.37
CA ILE A 128 -8.75 15.66 2.76
C ILE A 128 -8.48 14.69 1.57
N VAL A 129 -8.72 13.41 1.75
CA VAL A 129 -8.60 12.38 0.70
C VAL A 129 -9.52 12.68 -0.48
N ILE A 130 -10.76 13.10 -0.22
CA ILE A 130 -11.71 13.47 -1.26
C ILE A 130 -11.22 14.71 -2.04
N ASP A 131 -10.71 15.74 -1.36
CA ASP A 131 -10.15 16.92 -2.04
C ASP A 131 -8.92 16.54 -2.90
N PHE A 132 -8.03 15.71 -2.36
CA PHE A 132 -6.85 15.22 -3.08
C PHE A 132 -7.23 14.52 -4.39
N TYR A 133 -8.15 13.55 -4.34
CA TYR A 133 -8.50 12.79 -5.54
C TYR A 133 -9.41 13.56 -6.50
N LYS A 134 -10.17 14.55 -6.05
CA LYS A 134 -10.83 15.49 -6.95
C LYS A 134 -9.81 16.28 -7.78
N ARG A 135 -8.71 16.73 -7.17
CA ARG A 135 -7.60 17.40 -7.89
C ARG A 135 -6.88 16.44 -8.83
N SER A 136 -6.53 15.25 -8.34
CA SER A 136 -5.88 14.23 -9.16
C SER A 136 -6.67 13.87 -10.41
N SER A 137 -8.01 13.82 -10.31
CA SER A 137 -8.90 13.47 -11.43
C SER A 137 -9.15 14.61 -12.42
N GLN A 138 -8.78 15.86 -12.10
CA GLN A 138 -8.95 17.01 -13.00
C GLN A 138 -7.84 17.14 -14.03
N GLU A 139 -6.67 16.60 -13.77
CA GLU A 139 -5.50 16.69 -14.64
C GLU A 139 -5.01 15.28 -14.99
N SER A 140 -4.83 15.00 -16.28
CA SER A 140 -4.20 13.76 -16.70
C SER A 140 -2.68 13.83 -16.53
N PHE A 141 -2.07 12.72 -16.10
CA PHE A 141 -0.63 12.56 -16.04
C PHE A 141 -0.26 11.25 -16.78
N ASP A 142 0.66 11.32 -17.74
CA ASP A 142 0.92 10.24 -18.69
C ASP A 142 1.31 8.90 -18.05
N ASN A 143 2.07 8.96 -16.94
CA ASN A 143 2.52 7.77 -16.20
C ASN A 143 1.56 7.34 -15.08
N GLU A 144 0.32 7.83 -15.08
CA GLU A 144 -0.68 7.58 -14.04
C GLU A 144 -1.82 6.72 -14.62
N PRO A 145 -1.80 5.39 -14.42
CA PRO A 145 -2.85 4.51 -14.92
C PRO A 145 -4.19 4.72 -14.22
N TRP A 146 -4.16 5.15 -12.96
CA TRP A 146 -5.34 5.47 -12.15
C TRP A 146 -5.14 6.78 -11.40
N SER A 147 -6.12 7.67 -11.45
CA SER A 147 -6.09 8.96 -10.76
C SER A 147 -6.60 8.89 -9.31
N VAL A 148 -7.23 7.79 -8.92
CA VAL A 148 -7.80 7.57 -7.59
C VAL A 148 -7.29 6.27 -7.01
N PHE A 149 -6.74 6.34 -5.80
CA PHE A 149 -6.41 5.16 -5.00
C PHE A 149 -7.40 5.04 -3.84
N ASN A 150 -8.25 4.02 -3.88
CA ASN A 150 -9.17 3.72 -2.80
C ASN A 150 -8.46 2.86 -1.76
N GLN A 151 -7.96 3.49 -0.69
CA GLN A 151 -7.27 2.80 0.39
C GLN A 151 -8.25 1.96 1.21
N VAL A 152 -8.06 0.65 1.19
CA VAL A 152 -8.79 -0.34 2.00
C VAL A 152 -7.76 -1.12 2.81
N GLU A 153 -7.44 -0.60 3.99
CA GLU A 153 -6.56 -1.28 4.95
C GLU A 153 -7.25 -2.54 5.49
N GLY A 154 -6.48 -3.47 6.07
CA GLY A 154 -7.09 -4.59 6.77
C GLY A 154 -7.71 -4.17 8.11
N ALA A 155 -8.85 -4.74 8.46
CA ALA A 155 -9.55 -4.44 9.71
C ALA A 155 -8.70 -4.68 10.96
N PHE A 156 -7.77 -5.63 10.93
CA PHE A 156 -6.89 -5.90 12.06
C PHE A 156 -5.91 -4.73 12.30
N ASN A 157 -5.37 -4.15 11.23
CA ASN A 157 -4.52 -2.96 11.32
C ASN A 157 -5.31 -1.75 11.87
N VAL A 158 -6.52 -1.52 11.35
CA VAL A 158 -7.42 -0.46 11.83
C VAL A 158 -7.76 -0.65 13.31
N ALA A 159 -8.14 -1.86 13.72
CA ALA A 159 -8.44 -2.18 15.12
C ALA A 159 -7.21 -1.97 16.02
N ALA A 160 -6.01 -2.38 15.56
CA ALA A 160 -4.78 -2.15 16.29
C ALA A 160 -4.47 -0.65 16.48
N ASN A 161 -4.81 0.19 15.49
CA ASN A 161 -4.66 1.65 15.60
C ASN A 161 -5.69 2.25 16.58
N ILE A 162 -6.91 1.74 16.61
CA ILE A 162 -7.98 2.24 17.50
C ILE A 162 -7.64 2.01 18.99
N VAL A 163 -7.15 0.82 19.35
CA VAL A 163 -6.94 0.45 20.77
C VAL A 163 -5.48 0.26 21.17
N GLY A 164 -4.57 0.16 20.22
CA GLY A 164 -3.18 -0.22 20.41
C GLY A 164 -2.95 -1.71 20.18
N ALA A 165 -1.87 -2.04 19.45
CA ALA A 165 -1.53 -3.40 19.06
C ALA A 165 -1.38 -4.35 20.27
N GLU A 166 -0.80 -3.86 21.38
CA GLU A 166 -0.64 -4.63 22.61
C GLU A 166 -1.99 -4.98 23.26
N VAL A 167 -2.92 -4.02 23.28
CA VAL A 167 -4.27 -4.23 23.85
C VAL A 167 -5.06 -5.21 22.98
N LEU A 168 -5.05 -5.01 21.67
CA LEU A 168 -5.69 -5.92 20.73
C LEU A 168 -5.14 -7.35 20.88
N SER A 169 -3.81 -7.51 20.85
CA SER A 169 -3.16 -8.83 21.01
C SER A 169 -3.56 -9.54 22.30
N ARG A 170 -3.71 -8.79 23.38
CA ARG A 170 -4.20 -9.31 24.66
C ARG A 170 -5.66 -9.77 24.57
N TRP A 171 -6.51 -9.03 23.83
CA TRP A 171 -7.91 -9.40 23.65
C TRP A 171 -8.11 -10.62 22.75
N LEU A 172 -7.22 -10.86 21.78
CA LEU A 172 -7.28 -12.10 20.98
C LEU A 172 -7.30 -13.36 21.85
N ILE A 173 -6.67 -13.29 23.04
CA ILE A 173 -6.51 -14.42 23.95
C ILE A 173 -7.57 -14.38 25.08
N LYS A 174 -7.76 -13.20 25.68
CA LYS A 174 -8.53 -13.07 26.92
C LYS A 174 -9.97 -12.60 26.75
N LYS A 175 -10.27 -11.93 25.64
CA LYS A 175 -11.59 -11.35 25.32
C LYS A 175 -11.86 -11.45 23.81
N PRO A 176 -11.83 -12.65 23.20
CA PRO A 176 -11.94 -12.82 21.76
C PRO A 176 -13.22 -12.22 21.17
N GLU A 177 -14.32 -12.22 21.90
CA GLU A 177 -15.59 -11.62 21.50
C GLU A 177 -15.49 -10.09 21.36
N VAL A 178 -14.69 -9.43 22.20
CA VAL A 178 -14.42 -7.98 22.11
C VAL A 178 -13.55 -7.68 20.91
N ALA A 179 -12.52 -8.50 20.67
CA ALA A 179 -11.66 -8.37 19.50
C ALA A 179 -12.46 -8.52 18.20
N HIS A 180 -13.31 -9.56 18.10
CA HIS A 180 -14.17 -9.76 16.94
C HIS A 180 -15.15 -8.61 16.73
N ARG A 181 -15.76 -8.07 17.80
CA ARG A 181 -16.64 -6.91 17.69
C ARG A 181 -15.92 -5.68 17.14
N LEU A 182 -14.71 -5.41 17.60
CA LEU A 182 -13.92 -4.28 17.09
C LEU A 182 -13.50 -4.48 15.63
N LEU A 183 -13.08 -5.69 15.27
CA LEU A 183 -12.73 -6.06 13.90
C LEU A 183 -13.91 -5.94 12.94
N GLU A 184 -15.12 -6.32 13.39
CA GLU A 184 -16.36 -6.15 12.63
C GLU A 184 -16.64 -4.66 12.34
N LEU A 185 -16.56 -3.80 13.37
CA LEU A 185 -16.78 -2.36 13.22
C LEU A 185 -15.74 -1.74 12.27
N ALA A 186 -14.47 -2.13 12.38
CA ALA A 186 -13.41 -1.68 11.50
C ALA A 186 -13.63 -2.12 10.05
N SER A 187 -14.00 -3.39 9.85
CA SER A 187 -14.29 -3.95 8.52
C SER A 187 -15.50 -3.26 7.87
N ASP A 188 -16.59 -3.09 8.60
CA ASP A 188 -17.79 -2.41 8.09
C ASP A 188 -17.50 -0.96 7.72
N PHE A 189 -16.70 -0.23 8.53
CA PHE A 189 -16.26 1.14 8.22
C PHE A 189 -15.44 1.19 6.92
N LEU A 190 -14.52 0.24 6.70
CA LEU A 190 -13.71 0.17 5.48
C LEU A 190 -14.58 -0.11 4.24
N ILE A 191 -15.57 -0.98 4.37
CA ILE A 191 -16.55 -1.29 3.29
C ILE A 191 -17.39 -0.05 2.98
N ASP A 192 -17.93 0.62 4.00
CA ASP A 192 -18.72 1.86 3.83
C ASP A 192 -17.88 2.96 3.17
N ARG A 193 -16.59 3.08 3.55
CA ARG A 193 -15.67 4.03 2.94
C ARG A 193 -15.40 3.71 1.47
N ALA A 194 -15.19 2.44 1.12
CA ALA A 194 -15.03 2.02 -0.27
C ALA A 194 -16.30 2.32 -1.10
N GLN A 195 -17.47 2.12 -0.53
CA GLN A 195 -18.75 2.50 -1.16
C GLN A 195 -18.84 4.02 -1.38
N TYR A 196 -18.44 4.82 -0.41
CA TYR A 196 -18.41 6.28 -0.55
C TYR A 196 -17.42 6.75 -1.63
N MET A 197 -16.23 6.16 -1.71
CA MET A 197 -15.28 6.45 -2.77
C MET A 197 -15.85 6.13 -4.15
N LYS A 198 -16.56 5.01 -4.28
CA LYS A 198 -17.30 4.65 -5.51
C LYS A 198 -18.38 5.70 -5.86
N GLU A 199 -19.15 6.16 -4.88
CA GLU A 199 -20.19 7.19 -5.10
C GLU A 199 -19.60 8.51 -5.62
N VAL A 200 -18.42 8.88 -5.15
CA VAL A 200 -17.77 10.16 -5.53
C VAL A 200 -17.03 10.07 -6.86
N PHE A 201 -16.31 8.97 -7.12
CA PHE A 201 -15.36 8.87 -8.23
C PHE A 201 -15.71 7.81 -9.28
N GLY A 202 -16.70 6.95 -9.03
CA GLY A 202 -16.90 5.74 -9.81
C GLY A 202 -15.83 4.69 -9.53
N VAL A 203 -15.77 3.63 -10.33
CA VAL A 203 -14.79 2.54 -10.16
C VAL A 203 -13.79 2.43 -11.32
N ASP A 204 -14.08 3.01 -12.48
CA ASP A 204 -13.26 2.80 -13.68
C ASP A 204 -11.87 3.43 -13.60
N ASN A 205 -11.74 4.59 -12.93
CA ASN A 205 -10.47 5.28 -12.71
C ASN A 205 -9.90 5.04 -11.30
N CYS A 206 -10.49 4.11 -10.55
CA CYS A 206 -10.10 3.79 -9.19
C CYS A 206 -9.30 2.51 -9.15
N PHE A 207 -8.15 2.58 -8.50
CA PHE A 207 -7.37 1.44 -8.07
C PHE A 207 -7.55 1.24 -6.58
N SER A 208 -7.94 0.06 -6.13
CA SER A 208 -8.10 -0.22 -4.69
C SER A 208 -6.85 -0.89 -4.14
N GLY A 209 -6.56 -0.64 -2.88
CA GLY A 209 -5.49 -1.37 -2.23
C GLY A 209 -5.30 -0.97 -0.78
N GLY A 210 -4.45 -1.72 -0.10
CA GLY A 210 -4.12 -1.49 1.30
C GLY A 210 -3.09 -2.48 1.81
N GLY A 211 -3.01 -2.65 3.12
CA GLY A 211 -2.09 -3.55 3.77
C GLY A 211 -2.59 -4.03 5.13
N GLU A 212 -1.97 -5.10 5.64
CA GLU A 212 -2.26 -5.65 6.96
C GLU A 212 -0.96 -5.90 7.75
N PRO A 213 -0.17 -4.84 8.02
CA PRO A 213 1.13 -4.98 8.68
C PRO A 213 1.02 -5.50 10.11
N SER A 214 -0.06 -5.14 10.82
CA SER A 214 -0.27 -5.52 12.22
C SER A 214 -0.58 -7.01 12.43
N ALA A 215 -0.82 -7.77 11.36
CA ALA A 215 -1.10 -9.19 11.39
C ALA A 215 0.04 -10.07 10.84
N SER A 216 1.27 -9.54 10.73
CA SER A 216 2.44 -10.32 10.32
C SER A 216 2.81 -11.41 11.33
N ASN A 217 3.59 -12.40 10.91
CA ASN A 217 4.05 -13.50 11.79
C ASN A 217 5.01 -13.03 12.89
N GLN A 218 5.53 -11.81 12.77
CA GLN A 218 6.31 -11.15 13.81
C GLN A 218 5.44 -10.59 14.93
N VAL A 219 4.16 -10.31 14.66
CA VAL A 219 3.21 -9.69 15.60
C VAL A 219 2.24 -10.71 16.19
N ILE A 220 1.62 -11.54 15.35
CA ILE A 220 0.66 -12.56 15.77
C ILE A 220 0.96 -13.93 15.18
N SER A 221 0.47 -14.99 15.83
CA SER A 221 0.63 -16.35 15.33
C SER A 221 -0.22 -16.59 14.07
N PRO A 222 0.14 -17.57 13.20
CA PRO A 222 -0.70 -17.95 12.07
C PRO A 222 -2.12 -18.41 12.47
N LYS A 223 -2.27 -18.95 13.68
CA LYS A 223 -3.60 -19.27 14.23
C LYS A 223 -4.41 -18.00 14.47
N HIS A 224 -3.83 -16.98 15.07
CA HIS A 224 -4.51 -15.72 15.29
C HIS A 224 -4.79 -14.97 13.97
N PHE A 225 -3.86 -15.05 13.00
CA PHE A 225 -4.13 -14.54 11.65
C PHE A 225 -5.36 -15.20 11.03
N ARG A 226 -5.42 -16.55 11.05
CA ARG A 226 -6.57 -17.31 10.55
C ARG A 226 -7.87 -16.92 11.21
N ASP A 227 -7.85 -16.75 12.53
CA ASP A 227 -9.07 -16.58 13.31
C ASP A 227 -9.54 -15.11 13.37
N PHE A 228 -8.61 -14.13 13.30
CA PHE A 228 -8.93 -12.71 13.56
C PHE A 228 -8.60 -11.74 12.41
N ALA A 229 -7.71 -12.05 11.50
CA ALA A 229 -7.40 -11.19 10.35
C ALA A 229 -8.05 -11.70 9.06
N PHE A 230 -7.78 -12.94 8.70
CA PHE A 230 -8.21 -13.54 7.44
C PHE A 230 -9.73 -13.44 7.15
N PRO A 231 -10.65 -13.70 8.10
CA PRO A 231 -12.09 -13.64 7.81
C PRO A 231 -12.56 -12.25 7.40
N TYR A 232 -11.97 -11.20 8.00
CA TYR A 232 -12.31 -9.80 7.73
C TYR A 232 -11.68 -9.33 6.42
N LEU A 233 -10.42 -9.65 6.16
CA LEU A 233 -9.76 -9.40 4.88
C LEU A 233 -10.57 -9.98 3.71
N LYS A 234 -11.01 -11.23 3.86
CA LYS A 234 -11.82 -11.88 2.84
C LYS A 234 -13.16 -11.16 2.63
N LYS A 235 -13.87 -10.83 3.71
CA LYS A 235 -15.12 -10.06 3.68
C LYS A 235 -14.91 -8.70 2.98
N GLU A 236 -13.89 -7.96 3.34
CA GLU A 236 -13.60 -6.63 2.81
C GLU A 236 -13.38 -6.67 1.31
N TYR A 237 -12.46 -7.51 0.84
CA TYR A 237 -12.12 -7.55 -0.58
C TYR A 237 -13.19 -8.23 -1.45
N GLU A 238 -13.96 -9.19 -0.94
CA GLU A 238 -15.15 -9.70 -1.60
C GLU A 238 -16.20 -8.57 -1.82
N ASN A 239 -16.42 -7.72 -0.83
CA ASN A 239 -17.34 -6.57 -0.95
C ASN A 239 -16.79 -5.50 -1.90
N VAL A 240 -15.51 -5.17 -1.84
CA VAL A 240 -14.86 -4.21 -2.75
C VAL A 240 -14.99 -4.66 -4.20
N LEU A 241 -14.72 -5.92 -4.49
CA LEU A 241 -14.89 -6.48 -5.84
C LEU A 241 -16.36 -6.49 -6.27
N ALA A 242 -17.30 -6.82 -5.36
CA ALA A 242 -18.74 -6.79 -5.63
C ALA A 242 -19.26 -5.38 -5.94
N MET A 243 -18.58 -4.32 -5.45
CA MET A 243 -18.88 -2.93 -5.83
C MET A 243 -18.47 -2.60 -7.27
N GLY A 244 -17.66 -3.44 -7.92
CA GLY A 244 -17.19 -3.26 -9.29
C GLY A 244 -15.74 -2.77 -9.43
N TYR A 245 -14.99 -2.63 -8.33
CA TYR A 245 -13.54 -2.47 -8.40
C TYR A 245 -12.93 -3.73 -9.03
N LYS A 246 -11.98 -3.55 -9.96
CA LYS A 246 -11.50 -4.67 -10.79
C LYS A 246 -10.21 -5.29 -10.27
N HIS A 247 -9.33 -4.46 -9.73
CA HIS A 247 -7.99 -4.84 -9.33
C HIS A 247 -7.68 -4.27 -7.95
N ILE A 248 -7.02 -5.05 -7.11
CA ILE A 248 -6.65 -4.68 -5.76
C ILE A 248 -5.15 -4.88 -5.59
N LEU A 249 -4.45 -3.84 -5.11
CA LEU A 249 -3.08 -3.93 -4.66
C LEU A 249 -3.08 -4.23 -3.16
N ILE A 250 -2.65 -5.41 -2.78
CA ILE A 250 -2.44 -5.74 -1.37
C ILE A 250 -0.95 -5.72 -1.03
N HIS A 251 -0.58 -4.95 -0.01
CA HIS A 251 0.76 -4.99 0.57
C HIS A 251 0.80 -5.98 1.72
N ILE A 252 1.38 -7.13 1.48
CA ILE A 252 1.62 -8.19 2.45
C ILE A 252 2.94 -7.87 3.17
N CYS A 253 2.85 -7.02 4.19
CA CYS A 253 3.97 -6.40 4.88
C CYS A 253 4.62 -7.33 5.92
N GLY A 254 5.94 -7.34 5.98
CA GLY A 254 6.73 -8.09 6.96
C GLY A 254 6.78 -9.59 6.71
N GLU A 255 7.16 -10.35 7.73
CA GLU A 255 7.24 -11.80 7.64
C GLU A 255 5.84 -12.41 7.60
N GLN A 256 5.47 -13.01 6.46
CA GLN A 256 4.13 -13.54 6.20
C GLN A 256 4.14 -14.97 5.63
N ASN A 257 5.31 -15.61 5.58
CA ASN A 257 5.44 -16.92 4.92
C ASN A 257 4.44 -17.97 5.44
N ARG A 258 4.15 -17.96 6.74
CA ARG A 258 3.20 -18.90 7.35
C ARG A 258 1.74 -18.50 7.15
N ASN A 259 1.46 -17.26 6.74
CA ASN A 259 0.13 -16.75 6.44
C ASN A 259 -0.24 -16.86 4.96
N LEU A 260 0.73 -17.07 4.05
CA LEU A 260 0.48 -17.15 2.61
C LEU A 260 -0.64 -18.13 2.21
N PRO A 261 -0.81 -19.30 2.86
CA PRO A 261 -1.95 -20.18 2.55
C PRO A 261 -3.34 -19.56 2.81
N TYR A 262 -3.43 -18.58 3.72
CA TYR A 262 -4.66 -17.83 3.99
C TYR A 262 -4.81 -16.65 3.03
N TRP A 263 -3.73 -15.91 2.80
CA TRP A 263 -3.69 -14.83 1.83
C TRP A 263 -4.12 -15.26 0.42
N ALA A 264 -3.69 -16.45 -0.01
CA ALA A 264 -4.06 -17.02 -1.31
C ALA A 264 -5.56 -17.36 -1.46
N GLN A 265 -6.35 -17.26 -0.39
CA GLN A 265 -7.81 -17.48 -0.40
C GLN A 265 -8.59 -16.16 -0.39
N VAL A 266 -7.91 -15.02 -0.30
CA VAL A 266 -8.51 -13.68 -0.38
C VAL A 266 -8.53 -13.25 -1.86
N PRO A 267 -9.66 -12.80 -2.41
CA PRO A 267 -9.72 -12.38 -3.79
C PRO A 267 -9.17 -10.95 -3.95
N PHE A 268 -8.28 -10.75 -4.95
CA PHE A 268 -7.70 -9.45 -5.25
C PHE A 268 -8.03 -8.93 -6.65
N GLY A 269 -8.97 -9.57 -7.35
CA GLY A 269 -9.33 -9.27 -8.73
C GLY A 269 -8.69 -10.22 -9.73
N ASP A 270 -8.76 -9.88 -11.02
CA ASP A 270 -8.19 -10.69 -12.10
C ASP A 270 -7.48 -9.79 -13.12
N PRO A 271 -6.14 -9.65 -12.99
CA PRO A 271 -5.30 -10.06 -11.87
C PRO A 271 -5.39 -9.10 -10.67
N GLY A 272 -5.00 -9.59 -9.47
CA GLY A 272 -4.62 -8.76 -8.34
C GLY A 272 -3.17 -8.30 -8.42
N PHE A 273 -2.77 -7.37 -7.54
CA PHE A 273 -1.39 -6.91 -7.39
C PHE A 273 -0.90 -7.26 -5.98
N ILE A 274 0.05 -8.17 -5.91
CA ILE A 274 0.54 -8.74 -4.65
C ILE A 274 1.89 -8.11 -4.33
N SER A 275 1.89 -7.06 -3.52
CA SER A 275 3.10 -6.43 -3.01
C SER A 275 3.60 -7.16 -1.77
N ILE A 276 4.85 -7.60 -1.79
CA ILE A 276 5.45 -8.39 -0.71
C ILE A 276 6.67 -7.71 -0.10
N GLY A 277 6.84 -7.92 1.20
CA GLY A 277 8.07 -7.57 1.92
C GLY A 277 9.26 -8.40 1.45
N HIS A 278 10.47 -7.91 1.76
CA HIS A 278 11.71 -8.60 1.41
C HIS A 278 11.88 -9.94 2.17
N GLU A 279 11.10 -10.18 3.21
CA GLU A 279 11.07 -11.42 3.99
C GLU A 279 10.40 -12.60 3.25
N VAL A 280 9.67 -12.30 2.18
CA VAL A 280 9.01 -13.30 1.33
C VAL A 280 9.73 -13.37 -0.01
N GLU A 281 10.25 -14.55 -0.37
CA GLU A 281 10.88 -14.76 -1.67
C GLU A 281 9.85 -14.62 -2.82
N LEU A 282 10.26 -13.94 -3.91
CA LEU A 282 9.42 -13.69 -5.10
C LEU A 282 8.83 -14.98 -5.67
N GLU A 283 9.65 -16.04 -5.76
CA GLU A 283 9.25 -17.34 -6.28
C GLU A 283 8.25 -18.05 -5.34
N THR A 284 8.34 -17.78 -4.03
CA THR A 284 7.38 -18.30 -3.05
C THR A 284 6.04 -17.59 -3.22
N ALA A 285 6.03 -16.24 -3.33
CA ALA A 285 4.81 -15.50 -3.59
C ALA A 285 4.13 -15.98 -4.89
N ALA A 286 4.87 -16.13 -5.99
CA ALA A 286 4.33 -16.58 -7.26
C ALA A 286 3.69 -17.99 -7.23
N LYS A 287 4.11 -18.86 -6.30
CA LYS A 287 3.46 -20.17 -6.10
C LYS A 287 2.08 -20.05 -5.47
N TYR A 288 1.90 -19.10 -4.56
CA TYR A 288 0.61 -18.86 -3.90
C TYR A 288 -0.32 -17.98 -4.74
N PHE A 289 0.24 -17.11 -5.59
CA PHE A 289 -0.49 -16.15 -6.43
C PHE A 289 -0.13 -16.32 -7.92
N PRO A 290 -0.41 -17.49 -8.51
CA PRO A 290 0.07 -17.83 -9.86
C PRO A 290 -0.57 -17.03 -10.99
N LYS A 291 -1.67 -16.31 -10.72
CA LYS A 291 -2.40 -15.49 -11.70
C LYS A 291 -2.28 -13.99 -11.45
N ASP A 292 -1.70 -13.60 -10.30
CA ASP A 292 -1.61 -12.22 -9.89
C ASP A 292 -0.26 -11.60 -10.27
N ILE A 293 -0.19 -10.28 -10.31
CA ILE A 293 1.03 -9.52 -10.57
C ILE A 293 1.80 -9.40 -9.26
N ILE A 294 3.01 -9.95 -9.20
CA ILE A 294 3.89 -9.80 -8.04
C ILE A 294 4.60 -8.46 -8.09
N VAL A 295 4.57 -7.72 -6.98
CA VAL A 295 5.17 -6.39 -6.81
C VAL A 295 6.22 -6.45 -5.70
N GLY A 296 7.46 -6.08 -6.00
CA GLY A 296 8.53 -6.09 -4.98
C GLY A 296 9.92 -6.39 -5.54
N ASN A 297 10.93 -6.71 -4.68
CA ASN A 297 10.89 -6.54 -3.22
C ASN A 297 12.30 -6.23 -2.67
N ILE A 298 12.98 -5.20 -3.25
CA ILE A 298 14.26 -4.78 -2.67
C ILE A 298 14.06 -4.24 -1.24
N GLU A 299 14.92 -4.63 -0.32
CA GLU A 299 14.85 -4.19 1.07
C GLU A 299 15.01 -2.67 1.21
N PRO A 300 14.08 -1.94 1.85
CA PRO A 300 14.16 -0.48 1.98
C PRO A 300 15.41 0.02 2.71
N THR A 301 15.94 -0.73 3.68
CA THR A 301 17.17 -0.38 4.40
C THR A 301 18.39 -0.35 3.49
N ILE A 302 18.45 -1.21 2.46
CA ILE A 302 19.50 -1.19 1.44
C ILE A 302 19.45 0.13 0.68
N ILE A 303 18.26 0.56 0.27
CA ILE A 303 18.08 1.81 -0.49
C ILE A 303 18.54 3.02 0.33
N GLN A 304 18.29 3.01 1.65
CA GLN A 304 18.63 4.13 2.53
C GLN A 304 20.10 4.16 2.95
N THR A 305 20.73 3.00 3.15
CA THR A 305 22.00 2.93 3.89
C THR A 305 23.21 2.48 3.08
N LYS A 306 22.99 1.90 1.90
CA LYS A 306 24.06 1.38 1.05
C LYS A 306 24.53 2.43 0.03
N THR A 307 25.60 2.11 -0.66
CA THR A 307 26.11 2.94 -1.78
C THR A 307 25.24 2.77 -3.03
N PRO A 308 25.23 3.72 -3.97
CA PRO A 308 24.50 3.60 -5.24
C PRO A 308 24.86 2.33 -6.02
N ASP A 309 26.13 1.92 -6.03
CA ASP A 309 26.57 0.69 -6.71
C ASP A 309 25.99 -0.57 -6.06
N GLU A 310 25.94 -0.61 -4.73
CA GLU A 310 25.32 -1.73 -3.99
C GLU A 310 23.80 -1.79 -4.24
N VAL A 311 23.11 -0.64 -4.22
CA VAL A 311 21.67 -0.56 -4.53
C VAL A 311 21.41 -1.01 -5.97
N TYR A 312 22.22 -0.58 -6.93
CA TYR A 312 22.13 -1.00 -8.33
C TYR A 312 22.26 -2.52 -8.48
N GLU A 313 23.27 -3.13 -7.85
CA GLU A 313 23.50 -4.58 -7.91
C GLU A 313 22.42 -5.39 -7.21
N GLU A 314 21.90 -4.93 -6.05
CA GLU A 314 20.77 -5.60 -5.40
C GLU A 314 19.49 -5.47 -6.24
N SER A 315 19.22 -4.29 -6.80
CA SER A 315 18.10 -4.09 -7.74
C SER A 315 18.21 -5.03 -8.94
N ARG A 316 19.41 -5.18 -9.53
CA ARG A 316 19.66 -6.12 -10.63
C ARG A 316 19.27 -7.55 -10.26
N LYS A 317 19.72 -8.03 -9.10
CA LYS A 317 19.40 -9.40 -8.61
C LYS A 317 17.90 -9.63 -8.47
N VAL A 318 17.19 -8.67 -7.86
CA VAL A 318 15.74 -8.74 -7.66
C VAL A 318 15.00 -8.71 -9.02
N ILE A 319 15.40 -7.81 -9.94
CA ILE A 319 14.82 -7.72 -11.29
C ILE A 319 15.03 -9.03 -12.07
N GLU A 320 16.23 -9.60 -12.03
CA GLU A 320 16.55 -10.85 -12.73
C GLU A 320 15.76 -12.07 -12.19
N LYS A 321 15.42 -12.08 -10.89
CA LYS A 321 14.51 -13.06 -10.30
C LYS A 321 13.07 -12.79 -10.76
N GLY A 322 12.58 -11.58 -10.59
CA GLY A 322 11.20 -11.20 -10.91
C GLY A 322 10.82 -11.42 -12.38
N LYS A 323 11.73 -11.16 -13.32
CA LYS A 323 11.52 -11.43 -14.75
C LYS A 323 11.28 -12.89 -15.12
N LYS A 324 11.69 -13.81 -14.26
CA LYS A 324 11.54 -15.26 -14.50
C LYS A 324 10.23 -15.82 -13.94
N LEU A 325 9.47 -15.01 -13.21
CA LEU A 325 8.19 -15.44 -12.67
C LEU A 325 7.21 -15.79 -13.80
N PRO A 326 6.39 -16.84 -13.62
CA PRO A 326 5.40 -17.25 -14.62
C PRO A 326 4.22 -16.27 -14.73
N CYS A 327 3.99 -15.46 -13.68
CA CYS A 327 2.98 -14.40 -13.60
C CYS A 327 3.61 -13.04 -13.91
N GLY A 328 2.81 -11.97 -13.89
CA GLY A 328 3.28 -10.60 -14.06
C GLY A 328 4.22 -10.14 -12.94
N TYR A 329 5.09 -9.19 -13.24
CA TYR A 329 6.04 -8.65 -12.26
C TYR A 329 6.24 -7.14 -12.39
N ILE A 330 6.27 -6.45 -11.25
CA ILE A 330 6.62 -5.04 -11.11
C ILE A 330 7.75 -4.92 -10.09
N PHE A 331 8.84 -4.28 -10.45
CA PHE A 331 9.93 -3.99 -9.51
C PHE A 331 9.52 -2.87 -8.55
N SER A 332 9.76 -3.08 -7.27
CA SER A 332 9.38 -2.16 -6.20
C SER A 332 10.27 -2.38 -4.97
N PRO A 333 10.41 -1.40 -4.08
CA PRO A 333 10.81 -1.68 -2.71
C PRO A 333 9.86 -2.68 -2.03
N GLY A 334 10.39 -3.46 -1.09
CA GLY A 334 9.62 -4.44 -0.31
C GLY A 334 8.73 -3.83 0.79
N CYS A 335 8.75 -2.54 0.94
CA CYS A 335 7.86 -1.69 1.75
C CYS A 335 8.04 -0.24 1.28
N SER A 336 7.39 0.71 1.96
CA SER A 336 7.48 2.13 1.62
C SER A 336 8.93 2.60 1.44
N LEU A 337 9.17 3.33 0.36
CA LEU A 337 10.45 3.99 0.09
C LEU A 337 10.78 4.95 1.25
N PRO A 338 11.96 4.81 1.89
CA PRO A 338 12.30 5.67 3.02
C PRO A 338 12.37 7.14 2.60
N PRO A 339 11.75 8.08 3.35
CA PRO A 339 11.76 9.50 3.02
C PRO A 339 13.16 10.09 2.85
N MET A 340 14.12 9.60 3.64
CA MET A 340 15.50 10.07 3.67
C MET A 340 16.45 9.21 2.82
N ALA A 341 15.92 8.38 1.90
CA ALA A 341 16.77 7.65 0.97
C ALA A 341 17.60 8.63 0.12
N PRO A 342 18.92 8.43 -0.03
CA PRO A 342 19.74 9.26 -0.91
C PRO A 342 19.19 9.25 -2.34
N THR A 343 19.09 10.42 -2.96
CA THR A 343 18.55 10.57 -4.32
C THR A 343 19.33 9.72 -5.33
N GLU A 344 20.65 9.62 -5.19
CA GLU A 344 21.52 8.79 -6.02
C GLU A 344 21.21 7.28 -5.87
N ASN A 345 20.82 6.82 -4.68
CA ASN A 345 20.43 5.43 -4.44
C ASN A 345 19.11 5.12 -5.15
N VAL A 346 18.17 6.05 -5.06
CA VAL A 346 16.88 5.93 -5.75
C VAL A 346 17.05 5.99 -7.26
N MET A 347 17.95 6.84 -7.78
CA MET A 347 18.33 6.85 -9.19
C MET A 347 18.99 5.53 -9.63
N ALA A 348 19.77 4.89 -8.77
CA ALA A 348 20.40 3.60 -9.05
C ALA A 348 19.36 2.49 -9.29
N MET A 349 18.23 2.49 -8.56
CA MET A 349 17.09 1.59 -8.82
C MET A 349 16.52 1.82 -10.23
N THR A 350 16.28 3.07 -10.60
CA THR A 350 15.76 3.42 -11.93
C THR A 350 16.75 2.99 -13.03
N GLN A 351 18.05 3.20 -12.82
CA GLN A 351 19.08 2.77 -13.75
C GLN A 351 19.12 1.26 -13.90
N ALA A 352 19.03 0.50 -12.80
CA ALA A 352 18.99 -0.96 -12.84
C ALA A 352 17.80 -1.48 -13.66
N VAL A 353 16.62 -0.88 -13.53
CA VAL A 353 15.44 -1.24 -14.35
C VAL A 353 15.68 -0.92 -15.83
N ASN A 354 16.32 0.21 -16.14
CA ASN A 354 16.64 0.59 -17.52
C ASN A 354 17.66 -0.35 -18.18
N ASP A 355 18.58 -0.92 -17.41
CA ASP A 355 19.62 -1.81 -17.92
C ASP A 355 19.19 -3.29 -17.95
N PHE A 356 18.49 -3.77 -16.94
CA PHE A 356 18.16 -5.20 -16.74
C PHE A 356 16.67 -5.54 -16.83
N GLY A 357 15.79 -4.54 -16.81
CA GLY A 357 14.34 -4.75 -16.81
C GLY A 357 13.77 -5.30 -18.12
N TRP A 358 14.49 -5.27 -19.23
CA TRP A 358 14.03 -5.72 -20.55
C TRP A 358 13.80 -7.24 -20.60
N TYR A 359 12.69 -7.64 -21.22
CA TYR A 359 12.35 -9.03 -21.48
C TYR A 359 12.98 -9.56 -22.75
#